data_3a3a7dc986be52053fa240ef477ba11d
#
_entry.id   3a3a7dc986be52053fa240ef477ba11d
#
_cell.length_a   1.000
_cell.length_b   1.000
_cell.length_c   1.000
_cell.angle_alpha   90.00
_cell.angle_beta   90.00
_cell.angle_gamma   90.00
#
_symmetry.space_group_name_H-M   'P 1'
#
loop_
_entity.id
_entity.type
_entity.pdbx_description
1 polymer ?
#
loop_
_entity_poly.entity_id
_entity_poly.type
_entity_poly.pdbx_seq_one_letter_code
_entity_poly.pdbx_strand_id
1 'polypeptide(L)'
;MTRLSSGSALALARGVASTRARRGANPGVSRARGGDVRVRSSSPRTVAFSRRGSAPLSAARRDGGAPTPSEDAPARREPPAPPADAELAARNNVLATTSKEPSSSSSSSSSSTTGTNASPGGTTTTTTTLRVASYIFGWYFLNAVFAIVNKRTLSAFPYPWILSWVQLAVGATVMALAWRVVPAMAPPASISRWDAATFARLAPTSFFHLVAHVGACASYSLGSVSFMQVVKAGEPAVSVVLLTLFFNRRYSRLVWLALIPIVLGVAVGSTTELNFSLGAFACAMVSNVASALRSVTSKDLQDQTGDLRGIHLYGAMSVVGAIMLLPIAAALEGRHLIGGNNALSAASARFAESGATLFGVATPFVAYALVSAVLFHLYNQTSYQALALLSPLDISVANAVKRVVIILASVAAFRNPITPLGAAAAAVAVAGTFLYTLAAQKQRNEERGGEKDE
;
A
#
# COMPACT_ATOMS: atom_id res chain seq x y z
N MET A 1 -34.49 -57.39 9.85
CA MET A 1 -33.66 -58.44 10.49
C MET A 1 -32.31 -57.80 10.69
N THR A 2 -31.79 -57.52 11.78
CA THR A 2 -31.73 -57.76 13.21
C THR A 2 -30.91 -56.55 13.76
N ARG A 3 -31.42 -55.68 14.55
CA ARG A 3 -31.56 -55.54 15.99
C ARG A 3 -30.29 -55.72 16.83
N LEU A 4 -30.02 -54.60 17.61
CA LEU A 4 -29.48 -54.48 18.97
C LEU A 4 -27.95 -54.42 19.07
N SER A 5 -27.32 -53.58 19.93
CA SER A 5 -27.73 -52.91 21.20
C SER A 5 -26.69 -51.80 21.50
N SER A 6 -26.97 -50.58 21.85
CA SER A 6 -27.25 -49.97 23.15
C SER A 6 -26.34 -50.38 24.35
N GLY A 7 -25.66 -49.38 24.88
CA GLY A 7 -25.05 -49.31 26.21
C GLY A 7 -23.59 -48.89 26.14
N SER A 8 -23.13 -47.80 26.65
CA SER A 8 -23.20 -47.26 27.97
C SER A 8 -22.79 -45.78 27.95
N ALA A 9 -23.69 -44.96 28.32
CA ALA A 9 -23.46 -43.59 28.79
C ALA A 9 -23.16 -43.64 30.30
N LEU A 10 -22.61 -42.54 30.79
CA LEU A 10 -22.46 -42.15 32.21
C LEU A 10 -21.37 -42.85 33.02
N ALA A 11 -20.31 -42.13 33.27
CA ALA A 11 -19.83 -41.79 34.62
C ALA A 11 -18.51 -41.00 34.48
N LEU A 12 -18.47 -39.75 34.85
CA LEU A 12 -17.69 -39.16 35.91
C LEU A 12 -17.73 -37.62 35.80
N ALA A 13 -18.89 -37.13 36.24
CA ALA A 13 -18.97 -35.82 36.85
C ALA A 13 -18.99 -36.03 38.35
N ARG A 14 -18.03 -35.52 39.10
CA ARG A 14 -18.12 -35.01 40.48
C ARG A 14 -16.76 -34.97 41.15
N GLY A 15 -16.36 -33.77 41.50
CA GLY A 15 -15.20 -33.52 42.34
C GLY A 15 -15.06 -32.02 42.57
N VAL A 16 -16.17 -31.42 43.05
CA VAL A 16 -16.21 -30.05 43.58
C VAL A 16 -16.03 -30.11 45.08
N ALA A 17 -15.44 -29.08 45.61
CA ALA A 17 -15.52 -28.52 46.96
C ALA A 17 -14.18 -28.42 47.67
N SER A 18 -13.68 -27.17 47.75
CA SER A 18 -13.83 -26.37 48.98
C SER A 18 -12.79 -26.69 50.05
N THR A 19 -11.87 -25.78 50.22
CA THR A 19 -11.49 -25.37 51.57
C THR A 19 -11.19 -23.87 51.63
N ARG A 20 -11.97 -23.26 52.48
CA ARG A 20 -12.06 -21.86 52.90
C ARG A 20 -11.24 -21.67 54.18
N ALA A 21 -10.47 -20.59 54.26
CA ALA A 21 -10.15 -19.79 55.45
C ALA A 21 -9.38 -20.38 56.63
N ARG A 22 -8.29 -19.68 56.98
CA ARG A 22 -7.98 -19.09 58.34
C ARG A 22 -6.76 -18.20 58.21
N ARG A 23 -6.90 -16.93 58.39
CA ARG A 23 -6.65 -16.00 59.52
C ARG A 23 -5.51 -16.43 60.47
N GLY A 24 -4.58 -15.48 60.66
CA GLY A 24 -3.66 -15.40 61.78
C GLY A 24 -2.49 -14.50 61.47
N ALA A 25 -2.55 -13.21 61.75
CA ALA A 25 -2.00 -12.47 62.86
C ALA A 25 -0.52 -12.12 62.73
N ASN A 26 -0.25 -10.83 62.55
CA ASN A 26 0.94 -10.06 62.95
C ASN A 26 1.28 -10.24 64.45
N PRO A 27 2.46 -10.04 65.04
CA PRO A 27 3.11 -8.72 65.01
C PRO A 27 4.65 -8.76 65.12
N GLY A 28 5.29 -7.59 64.87
CA GLY A 28 6.70 -7.44 65.18
C GLY A 28 7.28 -6.09 64.70
N VAL A 29 7.10 -5.11 65.56
CA VAL A 29 7.70 -3.77 65.52
C VAL A 29 9.19 -3.85 65.79
N SER A 30 10.05 -3.20 64.99
CA SER A 30 11.23 -2.51 65.52
C SER A 30 11.61 -1.31 64.67
N ARG A 31 11.75 -0.21 65.37
CA ARG A 31 12.18 1.13 64.97
C ARG A 31 13.72 1.19 64.91
N ALA A 32 14.27 1.83 63.88
CA ALA A 32 15.51 2.61 64.01
C ALA A 32 15.62 3.62 62.89
N ARG A 33 15.56 4.88 63.24
CA ARG A 33 16.42 6.07 62.98
C ARG A 33 17.01 6.11 61.54
N GLY A 34 16.69 7.06 60.69
CA GLY A 34 17.01 8.49 60.85
C GLY A 34 18.24 8.79 60.00
N GLY A 35 18.06 9.44 58.86
CA GLY A 35 19.14 9.88 57.98
C GLY A 35 18.59 10.81 56.91
N ASP A 36 18.60 12.13 57.23
CA ASP A 36 18.32 13.22 56.27
C ASP A 36 19.30 13.18 55.10
N VAL A 37 18.80 13.14 53.90
CA VAL A 37 19.56 13.51 52.70
C VAL A 37 18.76 14.55 51.92
N ARG A 38 19.28 15.77 51.98
CA ARG A 38 18.82 16.94 51.23
C ARG A 38 18.79 16.68 49.72
N VAL A 39 17.64 16.85 49.14
CA VAL A 39 17.46 16.97 47.68
C VAL A 39 17.86 18.40 47.28
N ARG A 40 18.94 18.53 46.53
CA ARG A 40 19.28 19.75 45.80
C ARG A 40 18.54 19.76 44.47
N SER A 41 17.63 20.70 44.33
CA SER A 41 17.04 21.13 43.06
C SER A 41 18.10 21.85 42.22
N SER A 42 18.33 21.38 40.99
CA SER A 42 19.09 22.12 39.99
C SER A 42 18.18 22.39 38.78
N SER A 43 17.88 23.67 38.60
CA SER A 43 17.14 24.25 37.46
C SER A 43 17.93 24.14 36.16
N PRO A 44 17.29 24.12 35.00
CA PRO A 44 17.97 24.09 33.71
C PRO A 44 18.47 25.47 33.29
N ARG A 45 19.72 25.49 32.86
CA ARG A 45 20.36 26.68 32.29
C ARG A 45 19.89 26.89 30.85
N THR A 46 19.28 28.05 30.63
CA THR A 46 19.03 28.68 29.36
C THR A 46 20.36 29.12 28.74
N VAL A 47 20.69 28.63 27.53
CA VAL A 47 21.84 29.14 26.76
C VAL A 47 21.33 30.24 25.83
N ALA A 48 21.69 31.46 26.14
CA ALA A 48 21.46 32.63 25.31
C ALA A 48 22.51 32.71 24.21
N PHE A 49 22.05 32.84 22.96
CA PHE A 49 22.89 33.08 21.78
C PHE A 49 23.12 34.60 21.66
N SER A 50 24.35 35.04 21.92
CA SER A 50 24.80 36.44 21.83
C SER A 50 25.09 36.82 20.38
N ARG A 51 24.39 37.84 19.88
CA ARG A 51 24.74 38.63 18.69
C ARG A 51 25.93 39.53 19.02
N ARG A 52 26.98 39.49 18.22
CA ARG A 52 27.94 40.59 17.98
C ARG A 52 28.04 40.70 16.46
N GLY A 53 27.78 41.79 15.84
CA GLY A 53 28.21 43.16 16.07
C GLY A 53 29.17 43.50 14.94
N SER A 54 28.65 44.22 13.96
CA SER A 54 29.24 44.81 12.78
C SER A 54 30.32 45.86 13.15
N ALA A 55 31.34 45.99 12.26
CA ALA A 55 31.77 47.28 11.73
C ALA A 55 33.00 47.12 10.79
N PRO A 56 33.29 48.14 9.95
CA PRO A 56 33.87 47.99 8.62
C PRO A 56 35.32 48.54 8.53
N LEU A 57 36.00 48.17 7.44
CA LEU A 57 37.27 48.85 7.02
C LEU A 57 37.33 48.81 5.50
N SER A 58 37.07 49.88 4.85
CA SER A 58 37.84 50.92 4.22
C SER A 58 38.95 50.50 3.23
N ALA A 59 38.66 50.80 1.95
CA ALA A 59 39.50 51.41 0.92
C ALA A 59 40.92 50.89 0.58
N ALA A 60 41.07 50.46 -0.67
CA ALA A 60 42.18 50.94 -1.53
C ALA A 60 41.83 50.74 -3.04
N ARG A 61 41.88 51.84 -3.73
CA ARG A 61 41.85 52.07 -5.17
C ARG A 61 42.98 51.32 -5.90
N ARG A 62 42.73 50.82 -7.11
CA ARG A 62 43.61 51.10 -8.25
C ARG A 62 42.86 50.82 -9.58
N ASP A 63 43.09 51.79 -10.47
CA ASP A 63 42.55 52.00 -11.81
C ASP A 63 42.92 50.88 -12.84
N GLY A 64 42.07 50.77 -13.86
CA GLY A 64 42.42 50.07 -15.09
C GLY A 64 41.21 49.81 -16.00
N GLY A 65 40.89 50.81 -16.84
CA GLY A 65 40.45 50.79 -18.24
C GLY A 65 39.35 49.85 -18.69
N ALA A 66 38.26 50.48 -19.14
CA ALA A 66 37.13 49.90 -19.91
C ALA A 66 37.58 49.32 -21.29
N PRO A 67 36.73 48.54 -21.99
CA PRO A 67 35.62 49.16 -22.70
C PRO A 67 34.28 48.41 -22.64
N THR A 68 33.24 49.14 -22.81
CA THR A 68 31.83 48.75 -22.99
C THR A 68 31.64 48.03 -24.34
N PRO A 69 30.75 47.02 -24.39
CA PRO A 69 29.99 46.70 -25.59
C PRO A 69 28.50 47.07 -25.43
N SER A 70 28.00 47.61 -26.53
CA SER A 70 26.69 48.08 -26.86
C SER A 70 25.53 47.14 -26.54
N GLU A 71 24.43 47.78 -26.09
CA GLU A 71 23.07 47.28 -26.18
C GLU A 71 22.74 46.90 -27.63
N ASP A 72 22.05 45.79 -27.76
CA ASP A 72 20.99 45.42 -28.67
C ASP A 72 21.06 43.93 -29.04
N ALA A 73 20.35 43.08 -28.25
CA ALA A 73 19.81 41.79 -28.74
C ALA A 73 18.50 41.49 -27.99
N PRO A 74 17.40 41.22 -28.71
CA PRO A 74 16.10 40.98 -28.08
C PRO A 74 16.07 39.65 -27.34
N ALA A 75 15.63 39.68 -26.10
CA ALA A 75 15.37 38.53 -25.26
C ALA A 75 14.42 37.56 -25.97
N ARG A 76 14.91 36.37 -26.27
CA ARG A 76 14.05 35.20 -26.62
C ARG A 76 13.18 34.88 -25.43
N ARG A 77 11.89 35.20 -25.51
CA ARG A 77 10.87 34.67 -24.62
C ARG A 77 10.75 33.15 -24.88
N GLU A 78 11.08 32.33 -23.89
CA GLU A 78 10.68 30.92 -23.89
C GLU A 78 9.13 30.86 -23.89
N PRO A 79 8.52 30.01 -24.72
CA PRO A 79 7.08 29.80 -24.67
C PRO A 79 6.70 29.16 -23.33
N PRO A 80 5.53 29.51 -22.74
CA PRO A 80 5.07 28.89 -21.53
C PRO A 80 4.87 27.38 -21.72
N ALA A 81 5.26 26.59 -20.74
CA ALA A 81 5.07 25.14 -20.73
C ALA A 81 3.58 24.80 -20.89
N PRO A 82 3.20 23.84 -21.74
CA PRO A 82 1.82 23.45 -21.93
C PRO A 82 1.23 22.88 -20.63
N PRO A 83 -0.06 23.10 -20.35
CA PRO A 83 -0.72 22.58 -19.16
C PRO A 83 -0.70 21.04 -19.15
N ALA A 84 -0.51 20.45 -17.96
CA ALA A 84 -0.29 19.01 -17.72
C ALA A 84 -1.38 18.08 -18.32
N ASP A 85 -2.53 18.63 -18.67
CA ASP A 85 -3.67 17.88 -19.20
C ASP A 85 -3.64 17.69 -20.72
N ALA A 86 -2.96 18.58 -21.46
CA ALA A 86 -2.71 18.41 -22.91
C ALA A 86 -1.76 17.23 -23.20
N GLU A 87 -0.82 16.96 -22.30
CA GLU A 87 0.10 15.84 -22.41
C GLU A 87 -0.57 14.47 -22.16
N LEU A 88 -1.60 14.43 -21.33
CA LEU A 88 -2.38 13.22 -21.09
C LEU A 88 -3.29 12.85 -22.29
N ALA A 89 -3.80 13.86 -23.01
CA ALA A 89 -4.57 13.66 -24.23
C ALA A 89 -3.68 13.23 -25.42
N ALA A 90 -2.47 13.80 -25.53
CA ALA A 90 -1.49 13.38 -26.54
C ALA A 90 -1.00 11.93 -26.30
N ARG A 91 -0.86 11.51 -25.06
CA ARG A 91 -0.44 10.14 -24.68
C ARG A 91 -1.51 9.08 -24.94
N ASN A 92 -2.79 9.41 -24.81
CA ASN A 92 -3.88 8.50 -25.20
C ASN A 92 -3.98 8.31 -26.71
N ASN A 93 -3.56 9.30 -27.50
CA ASN A 93 -3.48 9.20 -28.96
C ASN A 93 -2.26 8.38 -29.43
N VAL A 94 -1.13 8.41 -28.71
CA VAL A 94 0.06 7.60 -29.06
C VAL A 94 -0.20 6.12 -28.80
N LEU A 95 -1.00 5.74 -27.82
CA LEU A 95 -1.41 4.35 -27.60
C LEU A 95 -2.41 3.83 -28.65
N ALA A 96 -3.12 4.74 -29.33
CA ALA A 96 -4.01 4.38 -30.43
C ALA A 96 -3.30 4.28 -31.80
N THR A 97 -2.11 4.87 -31.95
CA THR A 97 -1.37 4.94 -33.22
C THR A 97 -0.27 3.88 -33.39
N THR A 98 0.08 3.12 -32.34
CA THR A 98 1.07 2.02 -32.43
C THR A 98 0.52 0.69 -32.94
N SER A 99 -0.72 0.65 -33.42
CA SER A 99 -1.33 -0.54 -34.04
C SER A 99 -1.66 -0.35 -35.52
N LYS A 100 -0.98 0.57 -36.22
CA LYS A 100 -1.11 0.67 -37.67
C LYS A 100 0.22 0.26 -38.34
N GLU A 101 0.24 -0.93 -38.92
CA GLU A 101 1.22 -1.34 -39.92
C GLU A 101 1.07 -0.52 -41.22
N PRO A 102 2.14 -0.32 -42.01
CA PRO A 102 2.11 0.53 -43.19
C PRO A 102 1.40 -0.17 -44.36
N SER A 103 0.30 0.39 -44.82
CA SER A 103 -0.30 -0.03 -46.08
C SER A 103 0.23 0.85 -47.21
N SER A 104 0.85 0.19 -48.18
CA SER A 104 1.25 0.72 -49.46
C SER A 104 0.06 1.22 -50.26
N SER A 105 0.21 2.39 -50.86
CA SER A 105 -0.69 3.01 -51.81
C SER A 105 -0.70 2.28 -53.16
N SER A 106 -1.88 1.95 -53.67
CA SER A 106 -2.17 1.89 -55.12
C SER A 106 -3.65 2.19 -55.38
N SER A 107 -3.83 3.15 -56.23
CA SER A 107 -5.09 3.62 -56.82
C SER A 107 -5.70 2.58 -57.79
N SER A 108 -7.00 2.39 -57.76
CA SER A 108 -7.89 2.52 -58.94
C SER A 108 -9.27 1.85 -58.78
N SER A 109 -10.31 2.64 -59.16
CA SER A 109 -11.56 2.30 -59.83
C SER A 109 -12.59 1.30 -59.25
N SER A 110 -13.73 1.90 -58.99
CA SER A 110 -15.14 1.47 -58.99
C SER A 110 -15.47 0.09 -59.58
N SER A 111 -16.20 -0.74 -58.82
CA SER A 111 -17.42 -1.43 -59.29
C SER A 111 -18.20 -1.98 -58.07
N SER A 112 -19.51 -1.73 -58.11
CA SER A 112 -20.53 -2.22 -57.20
C SER A 112 -20.69 -3.75 -57.30
N THR A 113 -20.63 -4.46 -56.15
CA THR A 113 -21.31 -5.74 -56.02
C THR A 113 -21.62 -6.02 -54.54
N THR A 114 -22.89 -6.24 -54.26
CA THR A 114 -23.47 -6.66 -52.99
C THR A 114 -22.87 -8.00 -52.57
N GLY A 115 -22.12 -7.97 -51.48
CA GLY A 115 -21.59 -9.18 -50.84
C GLY A 115 -21.56 -8.98 -49.33
N THR A 116 -22.33 -9.77 -48.61
CA THR A 116 -22.35 -9.91 -47.16
C THR A 116 -20.95 -10.23 -46.65
N ASN A 117 -20.24 -9.22 -46.11
CA ASN A 117 -18.95 -9.41 -45.46
C ASN A 117 -19.16 -9.43 -43.94
N ALA A 118 -19.02 -10.62 -43.37
CA ALA A 118 -18.76 -10.81 -41.96
C ALA A 118 -17.41 -10.10 -41.60
N SER A 119 -17.47 -9.06 -40.81
CA SER A 119 -16.29 -8.33 -40.30
C SER A 119 -15.41 -9.21 -39.42
N PRO A 120 -14.09 -9.25 -39.64
CA PRO A 120 -13.15 -9.93 -38.72
C PRO A 120 -12.79 -9.07 -37.51
N GLY A 121 -13.72 -8.27 -36.99
CA GLY A 121 -13.49 -7.39 -35.80
C GLY A 121 -13.69 -8.08 -34.44
N GLY A 122 -14.20 -9.31 -34.39
CA GLY A 122 -14.58 -9.98 -33.15
C GLY A 122 -13.42 -10.58 -32.35
N THR A 123 -12.35 -11.01 -33.00
CA THR A 123 -11.26 -11.75 -32.31
C THR A 123 -10.32 -10.87 -31.49
N THR A 124 -10.01 -9.67 -31.94
CA THR A 124 -9.09 -8.76 -31.25
C THR A 124 -9.71 -8.18 -29.96
N THR A 125 -10.99 -7.88 -29.99
CA THR A 125 -11.72 -7.36 -28.80
C THR A 125 -11.87 -8.45 -27.74
N THR A 126 -12.17 -9.69 -28.14
CA THR A 126 -12.33 -10.83 -27.23
C THR A 126 -11.02 -11.20 -26.54
N THR A 127 -9.89 -11.19 -27.25
CA THR A 127 -8.56 -11.48 -26.66
C THR A 127 -8.12 -10.41 -25.65
N THR A 128 -8.41 -9.13 -25.92
CA THR A 128 -8.12 -8.03 -24.99
C THR A 128 -8.97 -8.13 -23.72
N THR A 129 -10.27 -8.40 -23.87
CA THR A 129 -11.19 -8.58 -22.74
C THR A 129 -10.78 -9.77 -21.86
N LEU A 130 -10.43 -10.90 -22.46
CA LEU A 130 -9.97 -12.08 -21.75
C LEU A 130 -8.66 -11.82 -20.98
N ARG A 131 -7.73 -11.09 -21.59
CA ARG A 131 -6.48 -10.67 -20.94
C ARG A 131 -6.72 -9.78 -19.72
N VAL A 132 -7.59 -8.79 -19.83
CA VAL A 132 -7.97 -7.91 -18.69
C VAL A 132 -8.63 -8.73 -17.60
N ALA A 133 -9.59 -9.57 -17.94
CA ALA A 133 -10.30 -10.44 -17.00
C ALA A 133 -9.33 -11.38 -16.26
N SER A 134 -8.35 -11.98 -16.95
CA SER A 134 -7.37 -12.87 -16.34
C SER A 134 -6.45 -12.13 -15.34
N TYR A 135 -6.04 -10.89 -15.64
CA TYR A 135 -5.27 -10.08 -14.70
C TYR A 135 -6.10 -9.67 -13.47
N ILE A 136 -7.37 -9.29 -13.63
CA ILE A 136 -8.26 -8.96 -12.52
C ILE A 136 -8.50 -10.17 -11.63
N PHE A 137 -8.81 -11.32 -12.23
CA PHE A 137 -9.00 -12.57 -11.49
C PHE A 137 -7.72 -12.97 -10.73
N GLY A 138 -6.59 -13.00 -11.43
CA GLY A 138 -5.29 -13.30 -10.82
C GLY A 138 -4.97 -12.35 -9.67
N TRP A 139 -5.20 -11.05 -9.84
CA TRP A 139 -5.00 -10.04 -8.78
C TRP A 139 -5.87 -10.33 -7.55
N TYR A 140 -7.16 -10.60 -7.73
CA TYR A 140 -8.07 -10.87 -6.60
C TYR A 140 -7.70 -12.17 -5.89
N PHE A 141 -7.48 -13.23 -6.65
CA PHE A 141 -7.10 -14.53 -6.12
C PHE A 141 -5.78 -14.46 -5.33
N LEU A 142 -4.72 -13.95 -5.95
CA LEU A 142 -3.41 -13.83 -5.30
C LEU A 142 -3.45 -12.93 -4.07
N ASN A 143 -4.23 -11.84 -4.12
CA ASN A 143 -4.36 -10.95 -2.97
C ASN A 143 -5.13 -11.60 -1.80
N ALA A 144 -6.19 -12.35 -2.08
CA ALA A 144 -6.93 -13.09 -1.06
C ALA A 144 -6.07 -14.19 -0.42
N VAL A 145 -5.36 -14.96 -1.23
CA VAL A 145 -4.41 -15.98 -0.74
C VAL A 145 -3.29 -15.34 0.06
N PHE A 146 -2.69 -14.24 -0.44
CA PHE A 146 -1.68 -13.48 0.31
C PHE A 146 -2.19 -13.02 1.66
N ALA A 147 -3.38 -12.42 1.73
CA ALA A 147 -3.93 -11.92 2.99
C ALA A 147 -4.08 -13.03 4.05
N ILE A 148 -4.52 -14.24 3.62
CA ILE A 148 -4.65 -15.40 4.50
C ILE A 148 -3.28 -15.92 4.94
N VAL A 149 -2.36 -16.13 3.99
CA VAL A 149 -1.01 -16.64 4.27
C VAL A 149 -0.24 -15.66 5.14
N ASN A 150 -0.30 -14.37 4.82
CA ASN A 150 0.37 -13.32 5.58
C ASN A 150 -0.15 -13.21 7.03
N LYS A 151 -1.47 -13.29 7.23
CA LYS A 151 -2.07 -13.30 8.58
C LYS A 151 -1.60 -14.51 9.40
N ARG A 152 -1.57 -15.71 8.81
CA ARG A 152 -1.07 -16.90 9.47
C ARG A 152 0.42 -16.78 9.82
N THR A 153 1.22 -16.25 8.89
CA THR A 153 2.65 -15.95 9.13
C THR A 153 2.82 -15.00 10.31
N LEU A 154 2.08 -13.87 10.33
CA LEU A 154 2.15 -12.89 11.41
C LEU A 154 1.59 -13.39 12.74
N SER A 155 0.67 -14.35 12.73
CA SER A 155 0.17 -14.98 13.95
C SER A 155 1.23 -15.87 14.61
N ALA A 156 2.08 -16.56 13.83
CA ALA A 156 3.20 -17.34 14.34
C ALA A 156 4.44 -16.47 14.63
N PHE A 157 4.69 -15.47 13.79
CA PHE A 157 5.85 -14.59 13.82
C PHE A 157 5.39 -13.11 13.89
N PRO A 158 5.09 -12.56 15.06
CA PRO A 158 4.51 -11.23 15.23
C PRO A 158 5.55 -10.11 15.11
N TYR A 159 6.37 -10.16 14.05
CA TYR A 159 7.40 -9.18 13.73
C TYR A 159 7.15 -8.57 12.36
N PRO A 160 6.26 -7.58 12.27
CA PRO A 160 5.80 -7.04 10.99
C PRO A 160 6.89 -6.30 10.20
N TRP A 161 7.88 -5.70 10.85
CA TRP A 161 8.97 -4.99 10.19
C TRP A 161 9.89 -5.95 9.44
N ILE A 162 10.32 -7.04 10.10
CA ILE A 162 11.16 -8.07 9.48
C ILE A 162 10.41 -8.77 8.36
N LEU A 163 9.15 -9.17 8.60
CA LEU A 163 8.37 -9.85 7.56
C LEU A 163 8.16 -8.95 6.35
N SER A 164 7.84 -7.65 6.56
CA SER A 164 7.69 -6.69 5.48
C SER A 164 8.99 -6.49 4.71
N TRP A 165 10.13 -6.48 5.42
CA TRP A 165 11.43 -6.40 4.76
C TRP A 165 11.70 -7.64 3.89
N VAL A 166 11.45 -8.86 4.39
CA VAL A 166 11.58 -10.10 3.61
C VAL A 166 10.72 -10.06 2.35
N GLN A 167 9.49 -9.59 2.46
CA GLN A 167 8.55 -9.48 1.34
C GLN A 167 9.03 -8.48 0.28
N LEU A 168 9.53 -7.31 0.68
CA LEU A 168 10.12 -6.33 -0.23
C LEU A 168 11.43 -6.84 -0.84
N ALA A 169 12.29 -7.50 -0.06
CA ALA A 169 13.56 -8.04 -0.52
C ALA A 169 13.38 -9.15 -1.57
N VAL A 170 12.42 -10.05 -1.36
CA VAL A 170 12.06 -11.08 -2.35
C VAL A 170 11.54 -10.41 -3.63
N GLY A 171 10.64 -9.42 -3.50
CA GLY A 171 10.14 -8.66 -4.66
C GLY A 171 11.26 -7.94 -5.41
N ALA A 172 12.17 -7.29 -4.70
CA ALA A 172 13.35 -6.63 -5.26
C ALA A 172 14.26 -7.61 -6.02
N THR A 173 14.50 -8.78 -5.42
CA THR A 173 15.32 -9.84 -6.04
C THR A 173 14.68 -10.36 -7.32
N VAL A 174 13.38 -10.67 -7.28
CA VAL A 174 12.64 -11.15 -8.47
C VAL A 174 12.69 -10.11 -9.58
N MET A 175 12.46 -8.83 -9.27
CA MET A 175 12.52 -7.77 -10.28
C MET A 175 13.93 -7.54 -10.82
N ALA A 176 14.95 -7.56 -9.96
CA ALA A 176 16.34 -7.41 -10.39
C ALA A 176 16.79 -8.55 -11.32
N LEU A 177 16.36 -9.79 -11.02
CA LEU A 177 16.58 -10.94 -11.90
C LEU A 177 15.80 -10.80 -13.22
N ALA A 178 14.51 -10.41 -13.14
CA ALA A 178 13.69 -10.21 -14.33
C ALA A 178 14.30 -9.16 -15.28
N TRP A 179 14.79 -8.05 -14.75
CA TRP A 179 15.47 -7.00 -15.52
C TRP A 179 16.77 -7.47 -16.20
N ARG A 180 17.42 -8.50 -15.66
CA ARG A 180 18.67 -9.04 -16.24
C ARG A 180 18.45 -10.18 -17.21
N VAL A 181 17.45 -11.02 -16.94
CA VAL A 181 17.27 -12.30 -17.65
C VAL A 181 16.22 -12.19 -18.76
N VAL A 182 15.19 -11.33 -18.58
CA VAL A 182 14.08 -11.22 -19.50
C VAL A 182 14.23 -9.94 -20.35
N PRO A 183 14.64 -10.01 -21.61
CA PRO A 183 14.87 -8.82 -22.44
C PRO A 183 13.64 -7.90 -22.57
N ALA A 184 12.43 -8.49 -22.62
CA ALA A 184 11.17 -7.75 -22.66
C ALA A 184 10.85 -6.97 -21.36
N MET A 185 11.58 -7.25 -20.28
CA MET A 185 11.48 -6.57 -18.99
C MET A 185 12.72 -5.73 -18.67
N ALA A 186 13.53 -5.36 -19.66
CA ALA A 186 14.68 -4.49 -19.45
C ALA A 186 14.27 -3.21 -18.70
N PRO A 187 15.10 -2.74 -17.75
CA PRO A 187 14.76 -1.56 -16.96
C PRO A 187 14.72 -0.32 -17.84
N PRO A 188 13.78 0.62 -17.62
CA PRO A 188 13.72 1.86 -18.37
C PRO A 188 14.97 2.73 -18.11
N ALA A 189 15.25 3.67 -19.02
CA ALA A 189 16.45 4.50 -18.98
C ALA A 189 16.62 5.27 -17.67
N SER A 190 15.50 5.72 -17.08
CA SER A 190 15.46 6.47 -15.81
C SER A 190 16.03 5.71 -14.61
N ILE A 191 16.05 4.37 -14.65
CA ILE A 191 16.59 3.50 -13.59
C ILE A 191 17.68 2.54 -14.11
N SER A 192 18.22 2.78 -15.29
CA SER A 192 19.31 1.96 -15.85
C SER A 192 20.60 2.09 -15.04
N ARG A 193 20.81 3.25 -14.42
CA ARG A 193 21.93 3.53 -13.49
C ARG A 193 21.38 3.73 -12.08
N TRP A 194 21.91 2.96 -11.13
CA TRP A 194 21.59 3.04 -9.71
C TRP A 194 22.63 3.91 -9.00
N ASP A 195 22.55 5.21 -9.21
CA ASP A 195 23.36 6.22 -8.54
C ASP A 195 22.60 6.91 -7.39
N ALA A 196 23.29 7.75 -6.63
CA ALA A 196 22.72 8.48 -5.50
C ALA A 196 21.55 9.39 -5.94
N ALA A 197 21.61 9.97 -7.14
CA ALA A 197 20.56 10.84 -7.67
C ALA A 197 19.28 10.04 -7.98
N THR A 198 19.43 8.87 -8.62
CA THR A 198 18.30 7.95 -8.87
C THR A 198 17.70 7.47 -7.56
N PHE A 199 18.53 7.09 -6.57
CA PHE A 199 18.03 6.70 -5.26
C PHE A 199 17.26 7.84 -4.59
N ALA A 200 17.80 9.06 -4.55
CA ALA A 200 17.15 10.23 -3.94
C ALA A 200 15.80 10.55 -4.59
N ARG A 201 15.71 10.43 -5.93
CA ARG A 201 14.47 10.64 -6.68
C ARG A 201 13.40 9.59 -6.38
N LEU A 202 13.80 8.33 -6.20
CA LEU A 202 12.90 7.22 -5.88
C LEU A 202 12.51 7.17 -4.39
N ALA A 203 13.34 7.72 -3.51
CA ALA A 203 13.22 7.58 -2.05
C ALA A 203 11.86 8.03 -1.49
N PRO A 204 11.27 9.19 -1.86
CA PRO A 204 9.98 9.61 -1.31
C PRO A 204 8.86 8.62 -1.58
N THR A 205 8.73 8.19 -2.84
CA THR A 205 7.70 7.22 -3.26
C THR A 205 7.91 5.86 -2.60
N SER A 206 9.16 5.40 -2.54
CA SER A 206 9.53 4.14 -1.90
C SER A 206 9.34 4.18 -0.37
N PHE A 207 9.59 5.32 0.26
CA PHE A 207 9.31 5.51 1.69
C PHE A 207 7.81 5.34 1.99
N PHE A 208 6.94 6.00 1.24
CA PHE A 208 5.51 5.84 1.44
C PHE A 208 5.03 4.42 1.06
N HIS A 209 5.66 3.77 0.10
CA HIS A 209 5.38 2.37 -0.22
C HIS A 209 5.70 1.44 0.95
N LEU A 210 6.90 1.55 1.53
CA LEU A 210 7.30 0.74 2.68
C LEU A 210 6.44 1.02 3.92
N VAL A 211 6.13 2.29 4.23
CA VAL A 211 5.28 2.65 5.38
C VAL A 211 3.86 2.10 5.20
N ALA A 212 3.29 2.20 4.00
CA ALA A 212 1.98 1.63 3.69
C ALA A 212 1.97 0.11 3.89
N HIS A 213 3.05 -0.57 3.48
CA HIS A 213 3.17 -2.02 3.59
C HIS A 213 3.39 -2.48 5.04
N VAL A 214 4.34 -1.88 5.74
CA VAL A 214 4.60 -2.18 7.17
C VAL A 214 3.36 -1.91 8.02
N GLY A 215 2.68 -0.77 7.79
CA GLY A 215 1.43 -0.44 8.48
C GLY A 215 0.33 -1.48 8.25
N ALA A 216 0.22 -2.01 7.02
CA ALA A 216 -0.70 -3.10 6.71
C ALA A 216 -0.32 -4.40 7.44
N CYS A 217 0.95 -4.80 7.43
CA CYS A 217 1.44 -5.98 8.13
C CYS A 217 1.25 -5.85 9.64
N ALA A 218 1.56 -4.68 10.22
CA ALA A 218 1.33 -4.42 11.65
C ALA A 218 -0.16 -4.50 12.01
N SER A 219 -1.04 -3.94 11.17
CA SER A 219 -2.49 -4.08 11.36
C SER A 219 -2.95 -5.53 11.32
N TYR A 220 -2.44 -6.34 10.38
CA TYR A 220 -2.73 -7.78 10.33
C TYR A 220 -2.16 -8.55 11.53
N SER A 221 -1.02 -8.13 12.08
CA SER A 221 -0.47 -8.74 13.28
C SER A 221 -1.40 -8.54 14.49
N LEU A 222 -1.97 -7.33 14.63
CA LEU A 222 -2.73 -6.88 15.79
C LEU A 222 -4.25 -7.09 15.69
N GLY A 223 -4.80 -7.36 14.50
CA GLY A 223 -6.24 -7.45 14.26
C GLY A 223 -6.64 -8.48 13.21
N SER A 224 -7.94 -8.58 12.92
CA SER A 224 -8.46 -9.47 11.89
C SER A 224 -8.21 -8.92 10.48
N VAL A 225 -8.16 -9.83 9.48
CA VAL A 225 -8.03 -9.44 8.07
C VAL A 225 -9.26 -8.64 7.61
N SER A 226 -10.45 -9.09 8.01
CA SER A 226 -11.72 -8.43 7.69
C SER A 226 -11.73 -6.99 8.18
N PHE A 227 -11.37 -6.78 9.45
CA PHE A 227 -11.28 -5.46 10.08
C PHE A 227 -10.35 -4.52 9.31
N MET A 228 -9.13 -5.00 9.02
CA MET A 228 -8.17 -4.22 8.26
C MET A 228 -8.72 -3.81 6.88
N GLN A 229 -9.45 -4.68 6.19
CA GLN A 229 -10.03 -4.35 4.88
C GLN A 229 -11.17 -3.32 5.00
N VAL A 230 -11.96 -3.36 6.07
CA VAL A 230 -12.98 -2.34 6.37
C VAL A 230 -12.32 -0.97 6.58
N VAL A 231 -11.28 -0.90 7.43
CA VAL A 231 -10.55 0.37 7.66
C VAL A 231 -9.89 0.87 6.38
N LYS A 232 -9.33 -0.02 5.56
CA LYS A 232 -8.75 0.35 4.27
C LYS A 232 -9.79 0.83 3.25
N ALA A 233 -11.07 0.53 3.40
CA ALA A 233 -12.13 1.13 2.59
C ALA A 233 -12.22 2.66 2.80
N GLY A 234 -11.71 3.18 3.92
CA GLY A 234 -11.57 4.60 4.20
C GLY A 234 -10.46 5.33 3.43
N GLU A 235 -9.60 4.62 2.68
CA GLU A 235 -8.47 5.21 1.94
C GLU A 235 -8.88 6.40 1.04
N PRO A 236 -9.99 6.38 0.29
CA PRO A 236 -10.43 7.55 -0.48
C PRO A 236 -10.74 8.77 0.38
N ALA A 237 -11.36 8.59 1.55
CA ALA A 237 -11.66 9.70 2.45
C ALA A 237 -10.36 10.34 2.98
N VAL A 238 -9.40 9.53 3.41
CA VAL A 238 -8.07 9.98 3.83
C VAL A 238 -7.38 10.73 2.69
N SER A 239 -7.44 10.21 1.46
CA SER A 239 -6.82 10.82 0.29
C SER A 239 -7.42 12.20 -0.02
N VAL A 240 -8.75 12.34 -0.03
CA VAL A 240 -9.42 13.62 -0.28
C VAL A 240 -9.06 14.66 0.78
N VAL A 241 -9.08 14.27 2.06
CA VAL A 241 -8.70 15.16 3.17
C VAL A 241 -7.25 15.62 3.03
N LEU A 242 -6.32 14.69 2.82
CA LEU A 242 -4.89 15.02 2.67
C LEU A 242 -4.63 15.92 1.46
N LEU A 243 -5.24 15.61 0.30
CA LEU A 243 -5.04 16.38 -0.92
C LEU A 243 -5.66 17.79 -0.81
N THR A 244 -6.76 17.94 -0.09
CA THR A 244 -7.37 19.25 0.18
C THR A 244 -6.49 20.07 1.12
N LEU A 245 -6.00 19.47 2.23
CA LEU A 245 -5.27 20.21 3.27
C LEU A 245 -3.82 20.54 2.87
N PHE A 246 -3.11 19.63 2.23
CA PHE A 246 -1.68 19.79 1.96
C PHE A 246 -1.35 20.13 0.51
N PHE A 247 -2.21 19.79 -0.44
CA PHE A 247 -1.98 20.01 -1.87
C PHE A 247 -2.98 21.01 -2.48
N ASN A 248 -3.80 21.67 -1.65
CA ASN A 248 -4.79 22.67 -2.04
C ASN A 248 -5.73 22.22 -3.19
N ARG A 249 -5.98 20.91 -3.30
CA ARG A 249 -6.89 20.34 -4.29
C ARG A 249 -8.33 20.62 -3.87
N ARG A 250 -9.14 21.11 -4.84
CA ARG A 250 -10.55 21.37 -4.61
C ARG A 250 -11.40 20.20 -5.08
N TYR A 251 -12.35 19.80 -4.26
CA TYR A 251 -13.29 18.74 -4.58
C TYR A 251 -14.72 19.25 -4.54
N SER A 252 -15.55 18.75 -5.47
CA SER A 252 -16.96 19.10 -5.56
C SER A 252 -17.73 18.65 -4.31
N ARG A 253 -18.89 19.28 -4.06
CA ARG A 253 -19.77 18.90 -2.94
C ARG A 253 -20.21 17.44 -3.05
N LEU A 254 -20.40 16.90 -4.25
CA LEU A 254 -20.77 15.50 -4.47
C LEU A 254 -19.68 14.53 -3.99
N VAL A 255 -18.40 14.88 -4.19
CA VAL A 255 -17.27 14.08 -3.68
C VAL A 255 -17.30 14.04 -2.15
N TRP A 256 -17.48 15.19 -1.49
CA TRP A 256 -17.56 15.24 -0.02
C TRP A 256 -18.76 14.44 0.53
N LEU A 257 -19.94 14.54 -0.10
CA LEU A 257 -21.12 13.76 0.28
C LEU A 257 -20.90 12.25 0.13
N ALA A 258 -20.19 11.83 -0.92
CA ALA A 258 -19.89 10.43 -1.15
C ALA A 258 -18.89 9.84 -0.11
N LEU A 259 -18.15 10.69 0.63
CA LEU A 259 -17.29 10.22 1.72
C LEU A 259 -18.08 9.86 2.99
N ILE A 260 -19.27 10.42 3.18
CA ILE A 260 -20.07 10.19 4.39
C ILE A 260 -20.34 8.69 4.62
N PRO A 261 -20.89 7.94 3.64
CA PRO A 261 -21.12 6.49 3.84
C PRO A 261 -19.82 5.72 4.05
N ILE A 262 -18.68 6.14 3.46
CA ILE A 262 -17.39 5.52 3.70
C ILE A 262 -17.00 5.66 5.18
N VAL A 263 -17.02 6.90 5.69
CA VAL A 263 -16.61 7.21 7.07
C VAL A 263 -17.54 6.52 8.08
N LEU A 264 -18.85 6.58 7.85
CA LEU A 264 -19.84 5.92 8.70
C LEU A 264 -19.67 4.39 8.70
N GLY A 265 -19.47 3.80 7.52
CA GLY A 265 -19.25 2.37 7.39
C GLY A 265 -17.96 1.91 8.09
N VAL A 266 -16.87 2.67 7.97
CA VAL A 266 -15.62 2.39 8.69
C VAL A 266 -15.80 2.57 10.20
N ALA A 267 -16.46 3.63 10.66
CA ALA A 267 -16.69 3.89 12.08
C ALA A 267 -17.55 2.79 12.72
N VAL A 268 -18.71 2.49 12.14
CA VAL A 268 -19.61 1.42 12.64
C VAL A 268 -18.94 0.06 12.54
N GLY A 269 -18.27 -0.24 11.42
CA GLY A 269 -17.55 -1.50 11.25
C GLY A 269 -16.44 -1.68 12.29
N SER A 270 -15.78 -0.60 12.68
CA SER A 270 -14.75 -0.62 13.73
C SER A 270 -15.33 -0.84 15.12
N THR A 271 -16.48 -0.25 15.45
CA THR A 271 -17.13 -0.44 16.77
C THR A 271 -17.81 -1.81 16.91
N THR A 272 -18.11 -2.47 15.81
CA THR A 272 -18.76 -3.80 15.80
C THR A 272 -17.77 -4.96 15.70
N GLU A 273 -16.48 -4.67 15.55
CA GLU A 273 -15.43 -5.71 15.54
C GLU A 273 -15.29 -6.33 16.93
N LEU A 274 -15.49 -7.65 17.02
CA LEU A 274 -15.46 -8.38 18.29
C LEU A 274 -14.11 -8.30 19.01
N ASN A 275 -13.02 -8.19 18.23
CA ASN A 275 -11.64 -8.09 18.73
C ASN A 275 -11.04 -6.75 18.30
N PHE A 276 -11.74 -5.65 18.57
CA PHE A 276 -11.24 -4.32 18.23
C PHE A 276 -9.88 -4.05 18.91
N SER A 277 -8.91 -3.63 18.11
CA SER A 277 -7.60 -3.20 18.59
C SER A 277 -7.33 -1.80 18.05
N LEU A 278 -7.16 -0.83 18.96
CA LEU A 278 -6.78 0.53 18.61
C LEU A 278 -5.43 0.56 17.88
N GLY A 279 -4.50 -0.33 18.26
CA GLY A 279 -3.22 -0.49 17.55
C GLY A 279 -3.40 -0.96 16.12
N ALA A 280 -4.27 -1.96 15.88
CA ALA A 280 -4.59 -2.42 14.53
C ALA A 280 -5.24 -1.32 13.69
N PHE A 281 -6.17 -0.55 14.28
CA PHE A 281 -6.81 0.59 13.63
C PHE A 281 -5.79 1.68 13.27
N ALA A 282 -4.94 2.08 14.22
CA ALA A 282 -3.92 3.10 13.99
C ALA A 282 -2.93 2.69 12.88
N CYS A 283 -2.47 1.43 12.89
CA CYS A 283 -1.59 0.90 11.85
C CYS A 283 -2.27 0.88 10.46
N ALA A 284 -3.55 0.50 10.39
CA ALA A 284 -4.33 0.55 9.16
C ALA A 284 -4.51 2.00 8.65
N MET A 285 -4.75 2.96 9.55
CA MET A 285 -4.86 4.38 9.19
C MET A 285 -3.52 4.96 8.71
N VAL A 286 -2.40 4.63 9.36
CA VAL A 286 -1.05 4.96 8.87
C VAL A 286 -0.82 4.38 7.47
N SER A 287 -1.24 3.14 7.24
CA SER A 287 -1.19 2.52 5.92
C SER A 287 -2.04 3.28 4.88
N ASN A 288 -3.22 3.81 5.25
CA ASN A 288 -4.06 4.61 4.35
C ASN A 288 -3.41 5.94 4.00
N VAL A 289 -2.90 6.67 5.01
CA VAL A 289 -2.17 7.93 4.80
C VAL A 289 -0.97 7.72 3.89
N ALA A 290 -0.15 6.72 4.18
CA ALA A 290 1.02 6.41 3.37
C ALA A 290 0.64 5.97 1.94
N SER A 291 -0.46 5.22 1.75
CA SER A 291 -0.95 4.86 0.42
C SER A 291 -1.40 6.07 -0.38
N ALA A 292 -2.07 7.05 0.25
CA ALA A 292 -2.47 8.29 -0.39
C ALA A 292 -1.25 9.12 -0.83
N LEU A 293 -0.27 9.31 0.06
CA LEU A 293 0.96 10.04 -0.25
C LEU A 293 1.82 9.33 -1.30
N ARG A 294 1.90 7.99 -1.25
CA ARG A 294 2.53 7.20 -2.30
C ARG A 294 1.90 7.46 -3.67
N SER A 295 0.58 7.56 -3.74
CA SER A 295 -0.12 7.80 -5.00
C SER A 295 0.25 9.16 -5.61
N VAL A 296 0.38 10.20 -4.78
CA VAL A 296 0.83 11.54 -5.21
C VAL A 296 2.28 11.48 -5.69
N THR A 297 3.19 11.01 -4.84
CA THR A 297 4.62 10.97 -5.17
C THR A 297 4.92 10.02 -6.32
N SER A 298 4.13 8.97 -6.53
CA SER A 298 4.25 8.09 -7.69
C SER A 298 3.85 8.81 -8.98
N LYS A 299 2.83 9.66 -8.94
CA LYS A 299 2.43 10.46 -10.09
C LYS A 299 3.53 11.47 -10.44
N ASP A 300 3.99 12.24 -9.45
CA ASP A 300 5.07 13.21 -9.62
C ASP A 300 6.33 12.55 -10.20
N LEU A 301 6.70 11.36 -9.69
CA LEU A 301 7.83 10.60 -10.18
C LEU A 301 7.64 10.15 -11.65
N GLN A 302 6.45 9.68 -12.01
CA GLN A 302 6.12 9.27 -13.37
C GLN A 302 6.13 10.45 -14.34
N ASP A 303 5.69 11.62 -13.91
CA ASP A 303 5.69 12.85 -14.72
C ASP A 303 7.13 13.36 -14.94
N GLN A 304 8.01 13.25 -13.93
CA GLN A 304 9.42 13.61 -14.05
C GLN A 304 10.24 12.66 -14.93
N THR A 305 9.93 11.36 -14.90
CA THR A 305 10.74 10.35 -15.61
C THR A 305 10.21 9.98 -16.98
N GLY A 306 8.88 10.10 -17.18
CA GLY A 306 8.22 9.75 -18.44
C GLY A 306 8.12 8.25 -18.73
N ASP A 307 9.18 7.49 -18.46
CA ASP A 307 9.36 6.08 -18.80
C ASP A 307 9.14 5.10 -17.63
N LEU A 308 9.20 5.57 -16.38
CA LEU A 308 9.09 4.71 -15.20
C LEU A 308 7.62 4.48 -14.80
N ARG A 309 7.02 3.41 -15.31
CA ARG A 309 5.59 3.10 -15.11
C ARG A 309 5.35 1.62 -14.81
N GLY A 310 4.13 1.31 -14.37
CA GLY A 310 3.66 -0.05 -14.17
C GLY A 310 4.57 -0.88 -13.28
N ILE A 311 4.95 -2.06 -13.77
CA ILE A 311 5.76 -3.02 -13.02
C ILE A 311 7.19 -2.53 -12.74
N HIS A 312 7.75 -1.67 -13.59
CA HIS A 312 9.08 -1.09 -13.38
C HIS A 312 9.08 -0.11 -12.21
N LEU A 313 8.03 0.72 -12.08
CA LEU A 313 7.82 1.59 -10.92
C LEU A 313 7.69 0.76 -9.64
N TYR A 314 6.87 -0.30 -9.67
CA TYR A 314 6.73 -1.22 -8.54
C TYR A 314 8.06 -1.88 -8.16
N GLY A 315 8.82 -2.37 -9.15
CA GLY A 315 10.14 -2.96 -8.95
C GLY A 315 11.13 -1.99 -8.32
N ALA A 316 11.21 -0.77 -8.85
CA ALA A 316 12.07 0.29 -8.31
C ALA A 316 11.72 0.64 -6.85
N MET A 317 10.43 0.80 -6.55
CA MET A 317 9.96 1.02 -5.17
C MET A 317 10.30 -0.15 -4.25
N SER A 318 10.23 -1.39 -4.73
CA SER A 318 10.57 -2.58 -3.94
C SER A 318 12.05 -2.63 -3.63
N VAL A 319 12.92 -2.32 -4.60
CA VAL A 319 14.39 -2.29 -4.42
C VAL A 319 14.77 -1.22 -3.40
N VAL A 320 14.37 0.03 -3.63
CA VAL A 320 14.71 1.15 -2.74
C VAL A 320 14.05 0.96 -1.37
N GLY A 321 12.78 0.49 -1.34
CA GLY A 321 12.06 0.21 -0.10
C GLY A 321 12.74 -0.88 0.73
N ALA A 322 13.25 -1.95 0.12
CA ALA A 322 13.98 -3.00 0.83
C ALA A 322 15.29 -2.47 1.43
N ILE A 323 16.03 -1.63 0.69
CA ILE A 323 17.26 -1.00 1.18
C ILE A 323 16.96 -0.08 2.36
N MET A 324 15.93 0.76 2.26
CA MET A 324 15.54 1.70 3.32
C MET A 324 15.00 0.98 4.56
N LEU A 325 14.24 -0.10 4.37
CA LEU A 325 13.60 -0.81 5.48
C LEU A 325 14.57 -1.69 6.27
N LEU A 326 15.64 -2.19 5.65
CA LEU A 326 16.60 -3.09 6.30
C LEU A 326 17.16 -2.54 7.64
N PRO A 327 17.75 -1.33 7.70
CA PRO A 327 18.30 -0.80 8.95
C PRO A 327 17.20 -0.57 9.99
N ILE A 328 16.01 -0.17 9.59
CA ILE A 328 14.88 0.07 10.50
C ILE A 328 14.38 -1.26 11.09
N ALA A 329 14.15 -2.27 10.26
CA ALA A 329 13.72 -3.59 10.70
C ALA A 329 14.76 -4.26 11.61
N ALA A 330 16.04 -4.12 11.28
CA ALA A 330 17.14 -4.64 12.10
C ALA A 330 17.21 -3.94 13.46
N ALA A 331 17.04 -2.61 13.50
CA ALA A 331 17.07 -1.85 14.76
C ALA A 331 15.87 -2.15 15.67
N LEU A 332 14.66 -2.28 15.09
CA LEU A 332 13.44 -2.46 15.87
C LEU A 332 13.21 -3.91 16.31
N GLU A 333 13.42 -4.86 15.40
CA GLU A 333 13.07 -6.27 15.62
C GLU A 333 14.25 -7.23 15.52
N GLY A 334 15.42 -6.82 14.99
CA GLY A 334 16.57 -7.69 14.71
C GLY A 334 17.11 -8.43 15.93
N ARG A 335 17.05 -7.81 17.11
CA ARG A 335 17.46 -8.46 18.39
C ARG A 335 16.72 -9.78 18.66
N HIS A 336 15.49 -9.90 18.15
CA HIS A 336 14.67 -11.10 18.36
C HIS A 336 15.06 -12.28 17.46
N LEU A 337 15.92 -12.03 16.46
CA LEU A 337 16.46 -13.10 15.59
C LEU A 337 17.76 -13.70 16.13
N ILE A 338 18.37 -13.12 17.17
CA ILE A 338 19.67 -13.52 17.72
C ILE A 338 19.44 -14.34 18.98
N GLY A 339 20.19 -15.43 19.14
CA GLY A 339 20.16 -16.29 20.33
C GLY A 339 19.54 -17.67 20.10
N GLY A 340 19.71 -18.59 21.04
CA GLY A 340 19.28 -20.00 20.93
C GLY A 340 17.76 -20.20 20.90
N ASN A 341 17.00 -19.37 21.65
CA ASN A 341 15.53 -19.32 21.63
C ASN A 341 15.05 -18.10 20.84
N ASN A 342 15.53 -17.96 19.60
CA ASN A 342 15.19 -16.82 18.76
C ASN A 342 13.73 -16.88 18.26
N ALA A 343 13.25 -15.73 17.77
CA ALA A 343 11.89 -15.58 17.27
C ALA A 343 11.55 -16.57 16.14
N LEU A 344 12.53 -17.00 15.37
CA LEU A 344 12.34 -17.93 14.26
C LEU A 344 12.06 -19.36 14.75
N SER A 345 12.79 -19.85 15.76
CA SER A 345 12.54 -21.16 16.37
C SER A 345 11.18 -21.19 17.09
N ALA A 346 10.86 -20.13 17.83
CA ALA A 346 9.55 -19.97 18.48
C ALA A 346 8.39 -19.89 17.47
N ALA A 347 8.59 -19.21 16.34
CA ALA A 347 7.62 -19.16 15.26
C ALA A 347 7.41 -20.53 14.61
N SER A 348 8.50 -21.27 14.38
CA SER A 348 8.45 -22.63 13.80
C SER A 348 7.68 -23.58 14.71
N ALA A 349 7.88 -23.52 16.03
CA ALA A 349 7.14 -24.31 17.02
C ALA A 349 5.64 -23.97 17.00
N ARG A 350 5.29 -22.69 17.15
CA ARG A 350 3.87 -22.22 17.08
C ARG A 350 3.20 -22.61 15.77
N PHE A 351 3.92 -22.52 14.67
CA PHE A 351 3.40 -22.87 13.35
C PHE A 351 3.13 -24.38 13.24
N ALA A 352 4.02 -25.22 13.75
CA ALA A 352 3.84 -26.66 13.80
C ALA A 352 2.64 -27.05 14.69
N GLU A 353 2.52 -26.43 15.88
CA GLU A 353 1.37 -26.63 16.78
C GLU A 353 0.04 -26.22 16.15
N SER A 354 0.04 -25.19 15.33
CA SER A 354 -1.19 -24.72 14.64
C SER A 354 -1.71 -25.70 13.59
N GLY A 355 -0.94 -26.70 13.18
CA GLY A 355 -1.26 -27.63 12.09
C GLY A 355 -1.45 -26.92 10.74
N ALA A 356 -0.92 -25.71 10.59
CA ALA A 356 -1.09 -24.92 9.38
C ALA A 356 -0.42 -25.61 8.19
N THR A 357 -1.20 -25.75 7.11
CA THR A 357 -0.75 -26.33 5.85
C THR A 357 -0.85 -25.30 4.74
N LEU A 358 -0.03 -25.46 3.71
CA LEU A 358 -0.14 -24.73 2.47
C LEU A 358 -0.81 -25.64 1.43
N PHE A 359 -2.02 -25.31 1.00
CA PHE A 359 -2.81 -26.15 0.08
C PHE A 359 -2.92 -27.62 0.52
N GLY A 360 -3.05 -27.88 1.83
CA GLY A 360 -3.16 -29.23 2.38
C GLY A 360 -1.82 -29.94 2.63
N VAL A 361 -0.68 -29.32 2.29
CA VAL A 361 0.66 -29.89 2.48
C VAL A 361 1.29 -29.27 3.73
N ALA A 362 1.81 -30.12 4.63
CA ALA A 362 2.61 -29.68 5.78
C ALA A 362 3.86 -28.95 5.29
N THR A 363 4.01 -27.69 5.68
CA THR A 363 5.07 -26.82 5.15
C THR A 363 5.86 -26.21 6.32
N PRO A 364 7.20 -26.24 6.30
CA PRO A 364 8.00 -25.56 7.31
C PRO A 364 7.71 -24.06 7.35
N PHE A 365 7.75 -23.45 8.53
CA PHE A 365 7.44 -22.03 8.73
C PHE A 365 8.21 -21.10 7.77
N VAL A 366 9.52 -21.33 7.60
CA VAL A 366 10.37 -20.51 6.71
C VAL A 366 9.89 -20.57 5.26
N ALA A 367 9.58 -21.76 4.76
CA ALA A 367 9.04 -21.91 3.41
C ALA A 367 7.67 -21.23 3.27
N TYR A 368 6.82 -21.31 4.29
CA TYR A 368 5.53 -20.64 4.32
C TYR A 368 5.66 -19.11 4.32
N ALA A 369 6.61 -18.57 5.07
CA ALA A 369 6.93 -17.14 5.08
C ALA A 369 7.50 -16.67 3.72
N LEU A 370 8.34 -17.49 3.06
CA LEU A 370 8.83 -17.20 1.72
C LEU A 370 7.70 -17.23 0.68
N VAL A 371 6.77 -18.18 0.80
CA VAL A 371 5.55 -18.19 -0.05
C VAL A 371 4.73 -16.92 0.16
N SER A 372 4.59 -16.43 1.40
CA SER A 372 3.96 -15.14 1.67
C SER A 372 4.66 -14.00 0.91
N ALA A 373 6.00 -14.00 0.89
CA ALA A 373 6.78 -12.97 0.19
C ALA A 373 6.63 -13.04 -1.34
N VAL A 374 6.62 -14.25 -1.90
CA VAL A 374 6.36 -14.46 -3.34
C VAL A 374 4.94 -14.03 -3.71
N LEU A 375 3.95 -14.40 -2.91
CA LEU A 375 2.55 -13.99 -3.12
C LEU A 375 2.39 -12.48 -3.04
N PHE A 376 3.09 -11.81 -2.10
CA PHE A 376 3.14 -10.35 -2.04
C PHE A 376 3.63 -9.74 -3.34
N HIS A 377 4.73 -10.25 -3.87
CA HIS A 377 5.27 -9.77 -5.14
C HIS A 377 4.30 -10.02 -6.30
N LEU A 378 3.80 -11.24 -6.44
CA LEU A 378 2.95 -11.64 -7.56
C LEU A 378 1.64 -10.86 -7.61
N TYR A 379 0.95 -10.69 -6.47
CA TYR A 379 -0.30 -9.92 -6.50
C TYR A 379 -0.07 -8.44 -6.83
N ASN A 380 1.02 -7.85 -6.34
CA ASN A 380 1.36 -6.46 -6.69
C ASN A 380 1.70 -6.36 -8.19
N GLN A 381 2.55 -7.24 -8.70
CA GLN A 381 2.89 -7.27 -10.12
C GLN A 381 1.63 -7.40 -10.99
N THR A 382 0.77 -8.36 -10.67
CA THR A 382 -0.50 -8.57 -11.40
C THR A 382 -1.42 -7.34 -11.28
N SER A 383 -1.46 -6.69 -10.12
CA SER A 383 -2.25 -5.47 -9.93
C SER A 383 -1.75 -4.32 -10.79
N TYR A 384 -0.45 -4.09 -10.85
CA TYR A 384 0.11 -3.03 -11.72
C TYR A 384 -0.11 -3.32 -13.21
N GLN A 385 -0.11 -4.59 -13.63
CA GLN A 385 -0.47 -4.98 -15.00
C GLN A 385 -1.96 -4.76 -15.28
N ALA A 386 -2.85 -5.13 -14.35
CA ALA A 386 -4.27 -4.87 -14.48
C ALA A 386 -4.58 -3.36 -14.54
N LEU A 387 -3.97 -2.58 -13.64
CA LEU A 387 -4.18 -1.13 -13.56
C LEU A 387 -3.70 -0.39 -14.82
N ALA A 388 -2.69 -0.90 -15.52
CA ALA A 388 -2.21 -0.33 -16.78
C ALA A 388 -3.22 -0.47 -17.93
N LEU A 389 -4.18 -1.40 -17.81
CA LEU A 389 -5.17 -1.72 -18.84
C LEU A 389 -6.57 -1.17 -18.52
N LEU A 390 -6.78 -0.66 -17.31
CA LEU A 390 -8.08 -0.25 -16.80
C LEU A 390 -8.23 1.28 -16.81
N SER A 391 -9.46 1.74 -17.06
CA SER A 391 -9.81 3.14 -16.85
C SER A 391 -9.82 3.49 -15.34
N PRO A 392 -9.70 4.77 -14.98
CA PRO A 392 -9.77 5.19 -13.56
C PRO A 392 -11.07 4.77 -12.85
N LEU A 393 -12.18 4.64 -13.57
CA LEU A 393 -13.44 4.12 -13.03
C LEU A 393 -13.31 2.64 -12.72
N ASP A 394 -12.84 1.86 -13.70
CA ASP A 394 -12.70 0.41 -13.55
C ASP A 394 -11.72 0.05 -12.43
N ILE A 395 -10.63 0.83 -12.28
CA ILE A 395 -9.66 0.70 -11.17
C ILE A 395 -10.35 0.84 -9.81
N SER A 396 -11.23 1.82 -9.67
CA SER A 396 -11.91 2.06 -8.38
C SER A 396 -12.95 0.99 -8.09
N VAL A 397 -13.70 0.55 -9.10
CA VAL A 397 -14.63 -0.57 -9.00
C VAL A 397 -13.87 -1.85 -8.64
N ALA A 398 -12.77 -2.13 -9.35
CA ALA A 398 -11.92 -3.28 -9.09
C ALA A 398 -11.36 -3.28 -7.65
N ASN A 399 -10.93 -2.12 -7.15
CA ASN A 399 -10.48 -1.99 -5.76
C ASN A 399 -11.59 -2.23 -4.73
N ALA A 400 -12.83 -1.78 -4.99
CA ALA A 400 -13.96 -2.03 -4.12
C ALA A 400 -14.32 -3.53 -4.08
N VAL A 401 -14.44 -4.18 -5.24
CA VAL A 401 -14.72 -5.61 -5.37
C VAL A 401 -13.62 -6.45 -4.71
N LYS A 402 -12.35 -6.11 -4.92
CA LYS A 402 -11.21 -6.77 -4.28
C LYS A 402 -11.36 -6.84 -2.76
N ARG A 403 -11.80 -5.75 -2.11
CA ARG A 403 -12.00 -5.72 -0.65
C ARG A 403 -13.06 -6.72 -0.21
N VAL A 404 -14.17 -6.80 -0.93
CA VAL A 404 -15.23 -7.79 -0.67
C VAL A 404 -14.68 -9.20 -0.78
N VAL A 405 -13.95 -9.50 -1.86
CA VAL A 405 -13.34 -10.83 -2.07
C VAL A 405 -12.42 -11.21 -0.92
N ILE A 406 -11.55 -10.29 -0.47
CA ILE A 406 -10.63 -10.56 0.64
C ILE A 406 -11.39 -10.75 1.96
N ILE A 407 -12.41 -9.95 2.24
CA ILE A 407 -13.25 -10.10 3.44
C ILE A 407 -13.90 -11.50 3.45
N LEU A 408 -14.59 -11.87 2.38
CA LEU A 408 -15.26 -13.17 2.27
C LEU A 408 -14.27 -14.33 2.38
N ALA A 409 -13.15 -14.25 1.67
CA ALA A 409 -12.09 -15.27 1.74
C ALA A 409 -11.50 -15.40 3.17
N SER A 410 -11.30 -14.27 3.86
CA SER A 410 -10.78 -14.30 5.23
C SER A 410 -11.76 -14.87 6.23
N VAL A 411 -13.04 -14.54 6.09
CA VAL A 411 -14.12 -15.14 6.94
C VAL A 411 -14.18 -16.65 6.73
N ALA A 412 -14.16 -17.10 5.48
CA ALA A 412 -14.15 -18.53 5.17
C ALA A 412 -12.90 -19.26 5.73
N ALA A 413 -11.73 -18.63 5.61
CA ALA A 413 -10.45 -19.23 6.02
C ALA A 413 -10.22 -19.26 7.52
N PHE A 414 -10.64 -18.19 8.24
CA PHE A 414 -10.41 -18.05 9.69
C PHE A 414 -11.65 -18.35 10.53
N ARG A 415 -12.80 -18.51 9.87
CA ARG A 415 -14.12 -18.73 10.53
C ARG A 415 -14.43 -17.67 11.60
N ASN A 416 -13.89 -16.45 11.41
CA ASN A 416 -14.16 -15.33 12.30
C ASN A 416 -15.61 -14.87 12.11
N PRO A 417 -16.45 -14.87 13.16
CA PRO A 417 -17.80 -14.38 13.02
C PRO A 417 -17.79 -12.88 12.75
N ILE A 418 -18.46 -12.46 11.68
CA ILE A 418 -18.78 -11.05 11.45
C ILE A 418 -20.20 -10.82 11.96
N THR A 419 -20.38 -9.80 12.80
CA THR A 419 -21.73 -9.42 13.24
C THR A 419 -22.56 -8.94 12.03
N PRO A 420 -23.88 -9.14 12.01
CA PRO A 420 -24.74 -8.64 10.92
C PRO A 420 -24.57 -7.12 10.70
N LEU A 421 -24.43 -6.36 11.80
CA LEU A 421 -24.17 -4.92 11.74
C LEU A 421 -22.80 -4.60 11.16
N GLY A 422 -21.76 -5.37 11.51
CA GLY A 422 -20.41 -5.24 10.93
C GLY A 422 -20.39 -5.56 9.43
N ALA A 423 -21.14 -6.57 8.99
CA ALA A 423 -21.29 -6.90 7.57
C ALA A 423 -22.02 -5.77 6.81
N ALA A 424 -23.09 -5.23 7.38
CA ALA A 424 -23.79 -4.09 6.80
C ALA A 424 -22.90 -2.84 6.73
N ALA A 425 -22.14 -2.56 7.79
CA ALA A 425 -21.18 -1.45 7.82
C ALA A 425 -20.08 -1.59 6.75
N ALA A 426 -19.52 -2.78 6.57
CA ALA A 426 -18.58 -3.08 5.51
C ALA A 426 -19.19 -2.87 4.11
N ALA A 427 -20.42 -3.32 3.90
CA ALA A 427 -21.13 -3.11 2.64
C ALA A 427 -21.37 -1.61 2.36
N VAL A 428 -21.77 -0.84 3.38
CA VAL A 428 -21.94 0.62 3.28
C VAL A 428 -20.62 1.32 2.93
N ALA A 429 -19.50 0.95 3.58
CA ALA A 429 -18.17 1.50 3.27
C ALA A 429 -17.77 1.22 1.82
N VAL A 430 -17.98 0.00 1.33
CA VAL A 430 -17.65 -0.40 -0.05
C VAL A 430 -18.56 0.32 -1.04
N ALA A 431 -19.87 0.40 -0.80
CA ALA A 431 -20.80 1.15 -1.63
C ALA A 431 -20.45 2.64 -1.69
N GLY A 432 -20.05 3.21 -0.54
CA GLY A 432 -19.56 4.59 -0.47
C GLY A 432 -18.31 4.82 -1.33
N THR A 433 -17.39 3.86 -1.37
CA THR A 433 -16.21 3.93 -2.25
C THR A 433 -16.60 3.97 -3.73
N PHE A 434 -17.62 3.23 -4.12
CA PHE A 434 -18.17 3.26 -5.47
C PHE A 434 -18.81 4.61 -5.79
N LEU A 435 -19.66 5.14 -4.90
CA LEU A 435 -20.28 6.47 -5.04
C LEU A 435 -19.23 7.58 -5.15
N TYR A 436 -18.18 7.51 -4.32
CA TYR A 436 -17.03 8.43 -4.42
C TYR A 436 -16.40 8.40 -5.81
N THR A 437 -16.22 7.22 -6.38
CA THR A 437 -15.63 7.08 -7.70
C THR A 437 -16.46 7.75 -8.79
N LEU A 438 -17.78 7.56 -8.75
CA LEU A 438 -18.70 8.22 -9.70
C LEU A 438 -18.66 9.74 -9.54
N ALA A 439 -18.67 10.23 -8.30
CA ALA A 439 -18.60 11.67 -8.02
C ALA A 439 -17.27 12.29 -8.50
N ALA A 440 -16.16 11.64 -8.22
CA ALA A 440 -14.83 12.09 -8.64
C ALA A 440 -14.63 12.02 -10.16
N GLN A 441 -15.26 11.05 -10.83
CA GLN A 441 -15.25 10.99 -12.30
C GLN A 441 -16.09 12.09 -12.91
N LYS A 442 -17.28 12.34 -12.37
CA LYS A 442 -18.13 13.45 -12.83
C LYS A 442 -17.38 14.78 -12.75
N GLN A 443 -16.75 15.07 -11.61
CA GLN A 443 -15.93 16.29 -11.45
C GLN A 443 -14.84 16.39 -12.51
N ARG A 444 -14.08 15.31 -12.76
CA ARG A 444 -13.02 15.31 -13.79
C ARG A 444 -13.56 15.54 -15.21
N ASN A 445 -14.75 15.04 -15.51
CA ASN A 445 -15.37 15.24 -16.82
C ASN A 445 -15.84 16.68 -16.99
N GLU A 446 -16.36 17.31 -15.92
CA GLU A 446 -16.76 18.74 -15.90
C GLU A 446 -15.53 19.65 -16.08
N GLU A 447 -14.42 19.37 -15.37
CA GLU A 447 -13.15 20.09 -15.52
C GLU A 447 -12.60 20.00 -16.96
N ARG A 448 -12.69 18.82 -17.61
CA ARG A 448 -12.26 18.63 -19.02
C ARG A 448 -13.21 19.23 -20.04
N GLY A 449 -14.49 19.36 -19.73
CA GLY A 449 -15.49 20.02 -20.58
C GLY A 449 -15.28 21.51 -20.62
N GLY A 450 -15.07 22.15 -19.46
CA GLY A 450 -14.81 23.58 -19.36
C GLY A 450 -13.53 24.05 -20.06
N GLU A 451 -12.49 23.16 -20.10
CA GLU A 451 -11.20 23.48 -20.78
C GLU A 451 -11.29 23.40 -22.33
N LYS A 452 -12.36 22.80 -22.88
CA LYS A 452 -12.57 22.74 -24.34
C LYS A 452 -13.40 23.90 -24.88
N ASP A 453 -14.09 24.63 -23.99
CA ASP A 453 -14.96 25.73 -24.31
C ASP A 453 -14.27 27.10 -24.11
N GLU A 454 -13.04 27.11 -23.53
CA GLU A 454 -12.12 28.25 -23.46
C GLU A 454 -11.06 28.16 -24.59
#